data_8a75923c356c50e0b3b1152fc4265ceb
#
_entry.id   8a75923c356c50e0b3b1152fc4265ceb
#
_cell.length_a   1.000
_cell.length_b   1.000
_cell.length_c   1.000
_cell.angle_alpha   90.00
_cell.angle_beta   90.00
_cell.angle_gamma   90.00
#
_symmetry.space_group_name_H-M   'P 1'
#
loop_
_entity.id
_entity.type
_entity.pdbx_description
1 polymer ?
#
loop_
_entity_poly.entity_id
_entity_poly.type
_entity_poly.pdbx_seq_one_letter_code
_entity_poly.pdbx_strand_id
1 'polypeptide(L)'
;GRRRAEVGSGADTAYGKSGNEESKVPYAITGSTEDFVKVKVNQGEFTPQQVSAFILQDLKKTAEDYLGEKVERAVITVPAYFNDAQRQATKDAGEIAGLKVERIINDPTAAALAYGLDKGKKNQKIAVFDLGGGTFDVSILDIGDGVFEVLSTNGDTHLGGDDWDQRLIDFLAEEFRKKEGIDIRKDPM
;
A
#
# COMPACT_ATOMS: atom_id res chain seq x y z
N GLY A 1 -1.20 -3.14 1.80
CA GLY A 1 -0.96 -2.24 2.88
C GLY A 1 0.52 -1.92 3.06
N ARG A 2 1.25 -2.60 3.96
CA ARG A 2 2.68 -2.36 4.24
C ARG A 2 3.56 -2.36 2.99
N ARG A 3 3.27 -3.22 2.02
CA ARG A 3 4.02 -3.33 0.76
C ARG A 3 3.90 -2.12 -0.16
N ARG A 4 2.84 -1.32 -0.05
CA ARG A 4 2.64 -0.11 -0.86
C ARG A 4 3.41 1.10 -0.35
N ALA A 5 3.56 1.24 0.96
CA ALA A 5 4.29 2.35 1.56
C ALA A 5 5.80 2.31 1.24
N GLU A 6 6.29 1.12 0.87
CA GLU A 6 7.70 0.84 0.58
C GLU A 6 8.07 1.00 -0.90
N VAL A 7 7.07 1.21 -1.77
CA VAL A 7 7.28 1.35 -3.21
C VAL A 7 7.69 2.79 -3.55
N GLY A 8 8.94 2.97 -3.80
CA GLY A 8 9.41 4.17 -4.46
C GLY A 8 10.33 5.04 -3.67
N SER A 9 11.37 5.27 -4.22
CA SER A 9 12.60 6.00 -4.01
C SER A 9 13.74 5.12 -3.53
N GLY A 10 14.89 5.39 -4.07
CA GLY A 10 16.12 4.70 -3.72
C GLY A 10 16.38 4.74 -2.21
N ALA A 11 17.38 4.10 -1.77
CA ALA A 11 17.79 3.80 -0.38
C ALA A 11 17.66 4.91 0.70
N ASP A 12 17.12 6.07 0.36
CA ASP A 12 16.81 7.16 1.30
C ASP A 12 15.43 7.07 1.94
N THR A 13 14.59 6.15 1.51
CA THR A 13 13.33 5.84 2.19
C THR A 13 13.54 4.87 3.33
N ALA A 14 12.61 4.76 4.23
CA ALA A 14 12.57 4.13 5.55
C ALA A 14 13.50 2.93 5.85
N TYR A 15 14.11 2.35 4.82
CA TYR A 15 15.10 1.27 4.93
C TYR A 15 16.57 1.71 4.85
N GLY A 16 16.83 3.00 4.59
CA GLY A 16 18.14 3.48 4.14
C GLY A 16 19.21 3.67 5.22
N LYS A 17 18.93 3.66 6.51
CA LYS A 17 19.96 4.07 7.52
C LYS A 17 19.94 3.40 8.88
N SER A 18 19.08 2.45 9.18
CA SER A 18 19.22 1.73 10.44
C SER A 18 19.08 0.22 10.19
N GLY A 19 20.16 -0.51 10.44
CA GLY A 19 20.24 -1.96 10.34
C GLY A 19 19.30 -2.73 11.28
N ASN A 20 18.23 -2.10 11.76
CA ASN A 20 17.22 -2.68 12.63
C ASN A 20 15.83 -2.78 11.98
N GLU A 21 15.63 -2.26 10.76
CA GLU A 21 14.32 -2.27 10.08
C GLU A 21 14.14 -3.40 9.06
N GLU A 22 15.23 -4.05 8.63
CA GLU A 22 15.18 -5.24 7.76
C GLU A 22 14.37 -6.40 8.35
N SER A 23 14.18 -6.42 9.67
CA SER A 23 13.41 -7.46 10.35
C SER A 23 11.88 -7.31 10.27
N LYS A 24 11.37 -6.21 9.70
CA LYS A 24 9.92 -5.93 9.68
C LYS A 24 9.17 -6.57 8.50
N VAL A 25 9.90 -7.09 7.52
CA VAL A 25 9.30 -7.73 6.35
C VAL A 25 9.73 -9.19 6.25
N PRO A 26 8.82 -10.11 5.85
CA PRO A 26 9.08 -11.53 5.78
C PRO A 26 9.87 -11.95 4.51
N TYR A 27 10.53 -11.03 3.84
CA TYR A 27 11.29 -11.30 2.61
C TYR A 27 12.63 -10.55 2.63
N ALA A 28 13.62 -11.08 1.88
CA ALA A 28 14.93 -10.47 1.79
C ALA A 28 14.90 -9.24 0.86
N ILE A 29 15.50 -8.16 1.34
CA ILE A 29 15.71 -6.94 0.58
C ILE A 29 17.16 -6.92 0.12
N THR A 30 17.39 -6.61 -1.15
CA THR A 30 18.71 -6.46 -1.76
C THR A 30 18.82 -5.10 -2.45
N GLY A 31 20.04 -4.61 -2.64
CA GLY A 31 20.36 -3.32 -3.22
C GLY A 31 21.37 -2.56 -2.37
N SER A 32 22.10 -1.65 -2.98
CA SER A 32 23.03 -0.75 -2.29
C SER A 32 22.35 0.63 -2.09
N THR A 33 23.00 1.50 -1.33
CA THR A 33 22.55 2.89 -1.14
C THR A 33 22.48 3.72 -2.43
N GLU A 34 23.08 3.22 -3.51
CA GLU A 34 23.11 3.86 -4.83
C GLU A 34 22.22 3.15 -5.87
N ASP A 35 21.75 1.93 -5.56
CA ASP A 35 20.87 1.14 -6.42
C ASP A 35 19.42 1.15 -5.94
N PHE A 36 18.50 0.87 -6.86
CA PHE A 36 17.11 0.65 -6.48
C PHE A 36 17.00 -0.57 -5.56
N VAL A 37 16.23 -0.40 -4.49
CA VAL A 37 15.84 -1.52 -3.62
C VAL A 37 15.19 -2.63 -4.45
N LYS A 38 15.58 -3.87 -4.22
CA LYS A 38 15.01 -5.06 -4.85
C LYS A 38 14.50 -6.02 -3.80
N VAL A 39 13.43 -6.68 -4.11
CA VAL A 39 12.86 -7.79 -3.33
C VAL A 39 13.35 -9.08 -3.92
N LYS A 40 14.02 -9.90 -3.10
CA LYS A 40 14.50 -11.22 -3.49
C LYS A 40 13.47 -12.28 -3.12
N VAL A 41 13.03 -13.02 -4.13
CA VAL A 41 12.11 -14.18 -3.99
C VAL A 41 12.71 -15.37 -4.73
N ASN A 42 12.10 -16.56 -4.58
CA ASN A 42 12.61 -17.79 -5.22
C ASN A 42 12.74 -17.69 -6.75
N GLN A 43 11.90 -16.86 -7.38
CA GLN A 43 11.86 -16.64 -8.83
C GLN A 43 12.86 -15.58 -9.33
N GLY A 44 13.55 -14.87 -8.43
CA GLY A 44 14.52 -13.84 -8.79
C GLY A 44 14.44 -12.59 -7.94
N GLU A 45 15.03 -11.52 -8.45
CA GLU A 45 15.03 -10.20 -7.82
C GLU A 45 14.16 -9.23 -8.62
N PHE A 46 13.26 -8.54 -7.96
CA PHE A 46 12.30 -7.63 -8.58
C PHE A 46 12.36 -6.27 -7.92
N THR A 47 12.22 -5.21 -8.73
CA THR A 47 12.04 -3.85 -8.21
C THR A 47 10.64 -3.70 -7.60
N PRO A 48 10.43 -2.75 -6.68
CA PRO A 48 9.10 -2.45 -6.16
C PRO A 48 8.07 -2.17 -7.25
N GLN A 49 8.47 -1.47 -8.32
CA GLN A 49 7.60 -1.20 -9.47
C GLN A 49 7.14 -2.48 -10.17
N GLN A 50 8.05 -3.44 -10.35
CA GLN A 50 7.71 -4.74 -10.94
C GLN A 50 6.77 -5.55 -10.05
N VAL A 51 7.01 -5.55 -8.74
CA VAL A 51 6.10 -6.23 -7.78
C VAL A 51 4.71 -5.60 -7.81
N SER A 52 4.64 -4.27 -7.85
CA SER A 52 3.36 -3.56 -7.99
C SER A 52 2.69 -3.83 -9.33
N ALA A 53 3.48 -3.95 -10.41
CA ALA A 53 2.96 -4.27 -11.73
C ALA A 53 2.30 -5.66 -11.78
N PHE A 54 2.83 -6.67 -11.09
CA PHE A 54 2.17 -7.99 -10.99
C PHE A 54 0.79 -7.91 -10.35
N ILE A 55 0.65 -7.09 -9.31
CA ILE A 55 -0.65 -6.85 -8.67
C ILE A 55 -1.60 -6.16 -9.64
N LEU A 56 -1.12 -5.14 -10.35
CA LEU A 56 -1.94 -4.41 -11.32
C LEU A 56 -2.33 -5.28 -12.52
N GLN A 57 -1.47 -6.21 -12.96
CA GLN A 57 -1.80 -7.19 -14.00
C GLN A 57 -2.92 -8.14 -13.56
N ASP A 58 -2.86 -8.61 -12.32
CA ASP A 58 -3.91 -9.48 -11.78
C ASP A 58 -5.25 -8.74 -11.65
N LEU A 59 -5.22 -7.50 -11.16
CA LEU A 59 -6.40 -6.64 -11.11
C LEU A 59 -6.95 -6.32 -12.50
N LYS A 60 -6.08 -6.05 -13.47
CA LYS A 60 -6.48 -5.86 -14.88
C LYS A 60 -7.19 -7.09 -15.41
N LYS A 61 -6.58 -8.27 -15.23
CA LYS A 61 -7.19 -9.54 -15.66
C LYS A 61 -8.54 -9.75 -15.01
N THR A 62 -8.66 -9.53 -13.69
CA THR A 62 -9.94 -9.66 -12.97
C THR A 62 -11.00 -8.72 -13.56
N ALA A 63 -10.63 -7.50 -13.90
CA ALA A 63 -11.55 -6.54 -14.53
C ALA A 63 -11.95 -6.99 -15.94
N GLU A 64 -11.01 -7.46 -16.76
CA GLU A 64 -11.26 -7.97 -18.11
C GLU A 64 -12.17 -9.20 -18.08
N ASP A 65 -11.94 -10.13 -17.15
CA ASP A 65 -12.77 -11.32 -16.96
C ASP A 65 -14.21 -10.94 -16.56
N TYR A 66 -14.39 -9.90 -15.75
CA TYR A 66 -15.71 -9.42 -15.33
C TYR A 66 -16.45 -8.65 -16.43
N LEU A 67 -15.74 -7.76 -17.15
CA LEU A 67 -16.33 -6.91 -18.17
C LEU A 67 -16.53 -7.61 -19.52
N GLY A 68 -15.78 -8.68 -19.80
CA GLY A 68 -15.76 -9.37 -21.09
C GLY A 68 -15.06 -8.59 -22.20
N GLU A 69 -14.29 -7.55 -21.86
CA GLU A 69 -13.56 -6.70 -22.80
C GLU A 69 -12.18 -6.30 -22.26
N LYS A 70 -11.30 -5.83 -23.14
CA LYS A 70 -9.94 -5.40 -22.74
C LYS A 70 -9.97 -4.11 -21.93
N VAL A 71 -9.19 -4.07 -20.87
CA VAL A 71 -8.95 -2.90 -20.04
C VAL A 71 -7.58 -2.30 -20.39
N GLU A 72 -7.59 -1.16 -21.08
CA GLU A 72 -6.38 -0.51 -21.57
C GLU A 72 -5.96 0.70 -20.72
N ARG A 73 -6.90 1.31 -19.98
CA ARG A 73 -6.70 2.57 -19.26
C ARG A 73 -7.08 2.42 -17.79
N ALA A 74 -6.35 3.12 -16.93
CA ALA A 74 -6.63 3.12 -15.51
C ALA A 74 -6.38 4.50 -14.88
N VAL A 75 -7.16 4.80 -13.83
CA VAL A 75 -6.81 5.77 -12.81
C VAL A 75 -6.32 4.96 -11.60
N ILE A 76 -5.13 5.29 -11.10
CA ILE A 76 -4.52 4.57 -9.97
C ILE A 76 -4.46 5.52 -8.78
N THR A 77 -4.77 5.00 -7.60
CA THR A 77 -4.79 5.80 -6.37
C THR A 77 -3.55 5.54 -5.53
N VAL A 78 -3.13 6.55 -4.78
CA VAL A 78 -1.98 6.52 -3.88
C VAL A 78 -2.31 7.23 -2.58
N PRO A 79 -1.64 6.90 -1.46
CA PRO A 79 -1.74 7.68 -0.23
C PRO A 79 -1.45 9.16 -0.45
N ALA A 80 -2.15 10.03 0.29
CA ALA A 80 -2.01 11.48 0.11
C ALA A 80 -0.59 11.99 0.43
N TYR A 81 0.15 11.29 1.30
CA TYR A 81 1.53 11.64 1.69
C TYR A 81 2.60 11.17 0.69
N PHE A 82 2.25 10.40 -0.35
CA PHE A 82 3.23 9.99 -1.35
C PHE A 82 3.87 11.21 -2.02
N ASN A 83 5.20 11.20 -2.08
CA ASN A 83 5.98 12.17 -2.83
C ASN A 83 5.94 11.90 -4.33
N ASP A 84 6.51 12.81 -5.13
CA ASP A 84 6.50 12.71 -6.59
C ASP A 84 7.20 11.46 -7.12
N ALA A 85 8.30 11.03 -6.48
CA ALA A 85 9.02 9.82 -6.87
C ALA A 85 8.16 8.57 -6.65
N GLN A 86 7.43 8.48 -5.54
CA GLN A 86 6.51 7.38 -5.24
C GLN A 86 5.31 7.37 -6.19
N ARG A 87 4.78 8.54 -6.54
CA ARG A 87 3.70 8.69 -7.54
C ARG A 87 4.16 8.24 -8.91
N GLN A 88 5.37 8.66 -9.33
CA GLN A 88 5.96 8.23 -10.59
C GLN A 88 6.20 6.71 -10.61
N ALA A 89 6.74 6.13 -9.55
CA ALA A 89 6.96 4.69 -9.45
C ALA A 89 5.64 3.89 -9.56
N THR A 90 4.55 4.43 -9.02
CA THR A 90 3.21 3.83 -9.15
C THR A 90 2.69 3.93 -10.59
N LYS A 91 2.96 5.05 -11.26
CA LYS A 91 2.64 5.22 -12.68
C LYS A 91 3.41 4.24 -13.55
N ASP A 92 4.73 4.13 -13.33
CA ASP A 92 5.59 3.19 -14.04
C ASP A 92 5.13 1.74 -13.86
N ALA A 93 4.69 1.36 -12.64
CA ALA A 93 4.12 0.06 -12.38
C ALA A 93 2.85 -0.21 -13.22
N GLY A 94 2.01 0.80 -13.40
CA GLY A 94 0.84 0.72 -14.28
C GLY A 94 1.22 0.51 -15.74
N GLU A 95 2.23 1.21 -16.21
CA GLU A 95 2.76 1.08 -17.58
C GLU A 95 3.40 -0.29 -17.80
N ILE A 96 4.19 -0.80 -16.84
CA ILE A 96 4.75 -2.16 -16.85
C ILE A 96 3.62 -3.21 -16.89
N ALA A 97 2.50 -2.96 -16.21
CA ALA A 97 1.32 -3.81 -16.23
C ALA A 97 0.55 -3.77 -17.57
N GLY A 98 0.96 -2.94 -18.52
CA GLY A 98 0.29 -2.76 -19.81
C GLY A 98 -0.99 -1.94 -19.72
N LEU A 99 -1.02 -0.96 -18.80
CA LEU A 99 -2.09 0.00 -18.65
C LEU A 99 -1.62 1.41 -19.05
N LYS A 100 -2.45 2.14 -19.77
CA LYS A 100 -2.28 3.57 -19.91
C LYS A 100 -2.81 4.25 -18.63
N VAL A 101 -1.89 4.78 -17.81
CA VAL A 101 -2.26 5.48 -16.58
C VAL A 101 -2.71 6.90 -16.91
N GLU A 102 -4.01 7.13 -16.85
CA GLU A 102 -4.61 8.44 -17.17
C GLU A 102 -4.36 9.46 -16.05
N ARG A 103 -4.43 9.02 -14.79
CA ARG A 103 -4.16 9.86 -13.61
C ARG A 103 -3.68 9.03 -12.43
N ILE A 104 -2.89 9.69 -11.58
CA ILE A 104 -2.65 9.31 -10.18
C ILE A 104 -3.44 10.28 -9.31
N ILE A 105 -4.30 9.77 -8.43
CA ILE A 105 -5.08 10.57 -7.48
C ILE A 105 -4.86 10.09 -6.05
N ASN A 106 -5.21 10.92 -5.07
CA ASN A 106 -5.08 10.54 -3.67
C ASN A 106 -6.17 9.56 -3.24
N ASP A 107 -5.83 8.53 -2.46
CA ASP A 107 -6.78 7.56 -1.90
C ASP A 107 -7.97 8.25 -1.19
N PRO A 108 -7.77 9.24 -0.30
CA PRO A 108 -8.89 9.89 0.36
C PRO A 108 -9.78 10.70 -0.61
N THR A 109 -9.22 11.24 -1.68
CA THR A 109 -10.00 11.91 -2.74
C THR A 109 -10.87 10.91 -3.49
N ALA A 110 -10.31 9.76 -3.84
CA ALA A 110 -11.05 8.69 -4.51
C ALA A 110 -12.19 8.15 -3.63
N ALA A 111 -11.94 7.97 -2.33
CA ALA A 111 -12.95 7.55 -1.36
C ALA A 111 -14.10 8.56 -1.26
N ALA A 112 -13.78 9.86 -1.19
CA ALA A 112 -14.77 10.93 -1.16
C ALA A 112 -15.62 10.99 -2.44
N LEU A 113 -14.99 10.83 -3.61
CA LEU A 113 -15.68 10.74 -4.91
C LEU A 113 -16.61 9.53 -4.98
N ALA A 114 -16.14 8.35 -4.56
CA ALA A 114 -16.93 7.12 -4.55
C ALA A 114 -18.15 7.22 -3.62
N TYR A 115 -18.03 7.96 -2.52
CA TYR A 115 -19.13 8.24 -1.61
C TYR A 115 -20.13 9.25 -2.18
N GLY A 116 -19.80 9.93 -3.29
CA GLY A 116 -20.68 10.88 -3.98
C GLY A 116 -20.68 12.30 -3.40
N LEU A 117 -19.61 12.68 -2.72
CA LEU A 117 -19.48 14.01 -2.10
C LEU A 117 -19.24 15.12 -3.13
N ASP A 118 -18.87 14.79 -4.36
CA ASP A 118 -18.78 15.69 -5.51
C ASP A 118 -20.14 16.27 -5.93
N LYS A 119 -21.23 15.59 -5.59
CA LYS A 119 -22.62 15.99 -5.93
C LYS A 119 -23.24 16.94 -4.92
N GLY A 120 -22.56 17.22 -3.83
CA GLY A 120 -23.00 18.13 -2.79
C GLY A 120 -22.89 19.60 -3.23
N LYS A 121 -23.93 20.41 -2.93
CA LYS A 121 -23.95 21.86 -3.25
C LYS A 121 -23.33 22.73 -2.16
N LYS A 122 -22.77 22.18 -1.11
CA LYS A 122 -22.22 22.93 0.03
C LYS A 122 -20.76 22.58 0.22
N ASN A 123 -19.96 23.59 0.54
CA ASN A 123 -18.59 23.38 1.00
C ASN A 123 -18.61 22.53 2.28
N GLN A 124 -17.80 21.50 2.32
CA GLN A 124 -17.75 20.55 3.42
C GLN A 124 -16.30 20.26 3.80
N LYS A 125 -16.06 20.16 5.11
CA LYS A 125 -14.83 19.57 5.62
C LYS A 125 -15.13 18.16 6.10
N ILE A 126 -14.39 17.20 5.62
CA ILE A 126 -14.58 15.79 5.95
C ILE A 126 -13.29 15.20 6.47
N ALA A 127 -13.43 14.16 7.27
CA ALA A 127 -12.33 13.27 7.63
C ALA A 127 -12.53 11.94 6.90
N VAL A 128 -11.48 11.49 6.21
CA VAL A 128 -11.39 10.14 5.66
C VAL A 128 -10.52 9.33 6.59
N PHE A 129 -11.08 8.26 7.13
CA PHE A 129 -10.42 7.33 8.04
C PHE A 129 -10.25 6.00 7.30
N ASP A 130 -9.01 5.65 6.99
CA ASP A 130 -8.66 4.45 6.23
C ASP A 130 -7.77 3.54 7.09
N LEU A 131 -8.33 2.43 7.55
CA LEU A 131 -7.61 1.42 8.31
C LEU A 131 -7.55 0.13 7.50
N GLY A 132 -6.41 -0.09 6.87
CA GLY A 132 -6.16 -1.24 6.02
C GLY A 132 -5.56 -2.44 6.77
N GLY A 133 -5.06 -3.41 6.01
CA GLY A 133 -4.38 -4.59 6.55
C GLY A 133 -3.01 -4.29 7.17
N GLY A 134 -2.33 -3.25 6.69
CA GLY A 134 -0.96 -2.94 7.12
C GLY A 134 -0.65 -1.47 7.29
N THR A 135 -1.58 -0.57 6.96
CA THR A 135 -1.43 0.88 7.13
C THR A 135 -2.72 1.50 7.66
N PHE A 136 -2.55 2.54 8.43
CA PHE A 136 -3.61 3.42 8.89
C PHE A 136 -3.37 4.82 8.36
N ASP A 137 -4.37 5.39 7.70
CA ASP A 137 -4.33 6.74 7.14
C ASP A 137 -5.56 7.53 7.56
N VAL A 138 -5.36 8.77 7.99
CA VAL A 138 -6.43 9.73 8.24
C VAL A 138 -6.13 11.02 7.52
N SER A 139 -7.10 11.53 6.76
CA SER A 139 -6.95 12.76 5.98
C SER A 139 -8.13 13.69 6.19
N ILE A 140 -7.85 14.98 6.31
CA ILE A 140 -8.88 16.02 6.35
C ILE A 140 -8.93 16.67 4.96
N LEU A 141 -10.11 16.67 4.36
CA LEU A 141 -10.35 17.29 3.07
C LEU A 141 -11.30 18.46 3.20
N ASP A 142 -11.05 19.50 2.40
CA ASP A 142 -12.03 20.55 2.07
C ASP A 142 -12.61 20.27 0.68
N ILE A 143 -13.92 20.26 0.59
CA ILE A 143 -14.65 19.97 -0.65
C ILE A 143 -15.56 21.16 -0.95
N GLY A 144 -15.32 21.81 -2.08
CA GLY A 144 -16.14 22.91 -2.53
C GLY A 144 -16.05 23.10 -4.04
N ASP A 145 -17.17 23.43 -4.68
CA ASP A 145 -17.27 23.71 -6.11
C ASP A 145 -16.65 22.63 -7.03
N GLY A 146 -16.71 21.35 -6.61
CA GLY A 146 -16.14 20.23 -7.33
C GLY A 146 -14.61 20.08 -7.16
N VAL A 147 -14.00 20.87 -6.28
CA VAL A 147 -12.57 20.79 -5.93
C VAL A 147 -12.42 20.02 -4.63
N PHE A 148 -11.45 19.12 -4.60
CA PHE A 148 -11.06 18.32 -3.42
C PHE A 148 -9.65 18.73 -3.02
N GLU A 149 -9.51 19.39 -1.89
CA GLU A 149 -8.25 19.82 -1.32
C GLU A 149 -7.93 18.98 -0.07
N VAL A 150 -6.76 18.33 -0.04
CA VAL A 150 -6.28 17.65 1.16
C VAL A 150 -5.60 18.69 2.06
N LEU A 151 -6.25 19.04 3.16
CA LEU A 151 -5.72 20.02 4.12
C LEU A 151 -4.62 19.44 5.00
N SER A 152 -4.78 18.20 5.42
CA SER A 152 -3.79 17.50 6.23
C SER A 152 -3.96 15.99 6.11
N THR A 153 -2.87 15.27 6.31
CA THR A 153 -2.86 13.80 6.38
C THR A 153 -1.90 13.37 7.49
N ASN A 154 -2.26 12.29 8.16
CA ASN A 154 -1.43 11.63 9.16
C ASN A 154 -1.80 10.14 9.20
N GLY A 155 -1.02 9.33 9.90
CA GLY A 155 -1.30 7.91 10.02
C GLY A 155 -0.11 7.13 10.54
N ASP A 156 -0.18 5.82 10.39
CA ASP A 156 0.91 4.90 10.72
C ASP A 156 1.06 3.88 9.59
N THR A 157 2.23 3.87 8.96
CA THR A 157 2.54 2.98 7.83
C THR A 157 2.76 1.52 8.27
N HIS A 158 2.72 1.25 9.58
CA HIS A 158 2.94 -0.08 10.16
C HIS A 158 1.83 -0.48 11.15
N LEU A 159 0.63 0.06 10.98
CA LEU A 159 -0.55 -0.27 11.78
C LEU A 159 -1.69 -0.72 10.89
N GLY A 160 -2.25 -1.89 11.18
CA GLY A 160 -3.39 -2.43 10.44
C GLY A 160 -3.83 -3.80 10.94
N GLY A 161 -4.66 -4.47 10.16
CA GLY A 161 -5.20 -5.80 10.47
C GLY A 161 -4.12 -6.84 10.80
N ASP A 162 -2.97 -6.77 10.13
CA ASP A 162 -1.83 -7.67 10.38
C ASP A 162 -1.35 -7.61 11.85
N ASP A 163 -1.44 -6.44 12.50
CA ASP A 163 -1.03 -6.28 13.90
C ASP A 163 -2.03 -6.94 14.85
N TRP A 164 -3.32 -6.92 14.50
CA TRP A 164 -4.34 -7.63 15.27
C TRP A 164 -4.23 -9.14 15.09
N ASP A 165 -3.99 -9.60 13.86
CA ASP A 165 -3.74 -11.01 13.58
C ASP A 165 -2.52 -11.51 14.37
N GLN A 166 -1.44 -10.71 14.42
CA GLN A 166 -0.27 -11.05 15.23
C GLN A 166 -0.58 -11.13 16.73
N ARG A 167 -1.41 -10.21 17.26
CA ARG A 167 -1.85 -10.26 18.67
C ARG A 167 -2.65 -11.50 18.97
N LEU A 168 -3.52 -11.91 18.03
CA LEU A 168 -4.30 -13.14 18.18
C LEU A 168 -3.40 -14.39 18.12
N ILE A 169 -2.46 -14.44 17.20
CA ILE A 169 -1.45 -15.51 17.11
C ILE A 169 -0.67 -15.62 18.41
N ASP A 170 -0.17 -14.51 18.92
CA ASP A 170 0.59 -14.49 20.18
C ASP A 170 -0.25 -14.95 21.37
N PHE A 171 -1.49 -14.54 21.44
CA PHE A 171 -2.42 -14.97 22.49
C PHE A 171 -2.68 -16.48 22.44
N LEU A 172 -2.99 -17.03 21.27
CA LEU A 172 -3.24 -18.46 21.09
C LEU A 172 -2.00 -19.29 21.38
N ALA A 173 -0.82 -18.85 20.90
CA ALA A 173 0.44 -19.52 21.15
C ALA A 173 0.80 -19.54 22.64
N GLU A 174 0.54 -18.45 23.36
CA GLU A 174 0.79 -18.36 24.79
C GLU A 174 -0.16 -19.25 25.61
N GLU A 175 -1.44 -19.29 25.25
CA GLU A 175 -2.41 -20.20 25.89
C GLU A 175 -2.07 -21.68 25.64
N PHE A 176 -1.63 -22.01 24.42
CA PHE A 176 -1.16 -23.36 24.11
C PHE A 176 0.10 -23.70 24.91
N ARG A 177 1.07 -22.78 24.97
CA ARG A 177 2.29 -22.97 25.77
C ARG A 177 2.01 -23.21 27.24
N LYS A 178 1.03 -22.52 27.82
CA LYS A 178 0.62 -22.72 29.23
C LYS A 178 0.07 -24.13 29.48
N LYS A 179 -0.64 -24.69 28.49
CA LYS A 179 -1.28 -26.00 28.62
C LYS A 179 -0.32 -27.15 28.30
N GLU A 180 0.43 -27.03 27.22
CA GLU A 180 1.22 -28.13 26.64
C GLU A 180 2.73 -27.99 26.88
N GLY A 181 3.19 -26.85 27.40
CA GLY A 181 4.62 -26.56 27.61
C GLY A 181 5.42 -26.28 26.35
N ILE A 182 4.79 -26.20 25.18
CA ILE A 182 5.43 -26.08 23.86
C ILE A 182 5.08 -24.71 23.25
N ASP A 183 6.08 -23.99 22.74
CA ASP A 183 5.89 -22.77 21.98
C ASP A 183 5.83 -23.07 20.48
N ILE A 184 4.61 -23.10 19.93
CA ILE A 184 4.35 -23.44 18.53
C ILE A 184 4.90 -22.39 17.54
N ARG A 185 5.23 -21.18 17.98
CA ARG A 185 5.85 -20.14 17.13
C ARG A 185 7.28 -20.48 16.71
N LYS A 186 7.89 -21.46 17.35
CA LYS A 186 9.25 -21.94 17.04
C LYS A 186 9.27 -23.08 16.04
N ASP A 187 8.11 -23.59 15.64
CA ASP A 187 7.97 -24.64 14.65
C ASP A 187 8.03 -24.00 13.24
N PRO A 188 8.94 -24.43 12.35
CA PRO A 188 9.10 -23.86 11.01
C PRO A 188 8.05 -24.33 9.98
N MET A 189 7.01 -25.09 10.39
CA MET A 189 5.95 -25.54 9.49
C MET A 189 5.00 -24.41 9.09
#